data_f177095286c88e7e564d4a53bb073d46
#
_entry.id   f177095286c88e7e564d4a53bb073d46
#
_cell.length_a   1.000
_cell.length_b   1.000
_cell.length_c   1.000
_cell.angle_alpha   90.00
_cell.angle_beta   90.00
_cell.angle_gamma   90.00
#
_symmetry.space_group_name_H-M   'P 1'
#
loop_
_entity.id
_entity.type
_entity.pdbx_description
1 polymer ?
#
loop_
_entity_poly.entity_id
_entity_poly.type
_entity_poly.pdbx_seq_one_letter_code
_entity_poly.pdbx_strand_id
1 'polypeptide(L)'
;MMKRIVIPVFHARCTKTLANLSTAIGRLRHREGAESRLILATDPILPRIRPAIAALAPYRQGKQAGPDAYKLSSNENPFEPLPSVAAALQHTTPINRYPDATAGRLRERLGVRYAVAPEQVHVAAGSVSILHQLILATSSVGDEVVYAWRSFEAYPSLPLVAGATGVQVPLTADSRHDLDAMADAVTERTRAVILCTPNNPTGPIITSDDFATFVERVPTDVLIILDEAYAEFVTAPGAVDGLAERVFERHPNVVVLRTFSKAYGLAGLRIGYAIGNEKVLDAARTTGIPLSVTSAAENAAIASLDAESELLERVAVIVERRTRLVEGLRTQGWDVPDSQANFIWLPTGERTVEVAAAFASADLIVRPFPGDGIRISVGEEASVDRVLEVAATQL
;
A
#
# COMPACT_ATOMS: atom_id res chain seq x y z
N MET A 1 -4.58 -18.14 57.96
CA MET A 1 -6.02 -18.46 57.82
C MET A 1 -6.44 -18.17 56.38
N MET A 2 -6.25 -19.15 55.49
CA MET A 2 -6.57 -19.05 54.07
C MET A 2 -8.03 -19.49 53.85
N LYS A 3 -8.86 -18.62 53.32
CA LYS A 3 -10.18 -18.99 52.82
C LYS A 3 -10.09 -19.29 51.30
N ARG A 4 -10.26 -20.57 50.95
CA ARG A 4 -10.46 -21.04 49.59
C ARG A 4 -11.85 -20.63 49.13
N ILE A 5 -11.91 -19.96 47.97
CA ILE A 5 -13.17 -19.71 47.23
C ILE A 5 -13.32 -20.86 46.26
N VAL A 6 -14.41 -21.62 46.44
CA VAL A 6 -14.81 -22.71 45.53
C VAL A 6 -15.77 -22.10 44.51
N ILE A 7 -15.45 -22.22 43.22
CA ILE A 7 -16.35 -21.88 42.12
C ILE A 7 -17.10 -23.16 41.74
N PRO A 8 -18.43 -23.18 41.73
CA PRO A 8 -19.20 -24.35 41.26
C PRO A 8 -19.24 -24.39 39.74
N VAL A 9 -18.85 -25.57 39.21
CA VAL A 9 -18.96 -25.93 37.80
C VAL A 9 -20.46 -26.18 37.49
N PHE A 10 -21.04 -25.38 36.63
CA PHE A 10 -22.36 -25.68 36.06
C PHE A 10 -22.21 -26.57 34.83
N HIS A 11 -22.34 -27.88 35.02
CA HIS A 11 -22.61 -28.85 33.94
C HIS A 11 -23.97 -29.46 34.13
N ALA A 12 -24.71 -29.60 33.04
CA ALA A 12 -25.98 -30.28 32.87
C ALA A 12 -27.22 -29.38 32.86
N ARG A 13 -27.62 -28.98 31.61
CA ARG A 13 -29.02 -28.91 31.14
C ARG A 13 -29.08 -28.39 29.70
N CYS A 14 -28.64 -29.18 28.74
CA CYS A 14 -28.88 -28.87 27.32
C CYS A 14 -29.34 -30.09 26.49
N THR A 15 -29.86 -31.14 27.11
CA THR A 15 -30.29 -32.35 26.39
C THR A 15 -31.80 -32.58 26.39
N LYS A 16 -32.61 -31.70 27.02
CA LYS A 16 -34.08 -31.83 27.02
C LYS A 16 -34.84 -30.93 26.06
N THR A 17 -34.19 -29.97 25.42
CA THR A 17 -34.87 -29.02 24.55
C THR A 17 -34.99 -29.48 23.08
N LEU A 18 -34.18 -30.41 22.64
CA LEU A 18 -34.23 -30.96 21.28
C LEU A 18 -35.27 -32.10 21.09
N ALA A 19 -35.66 -32.78 22.14
CA ALA A 19 -36.68 -33.83 22.04
C ALA A 19 -38.13 -33.30 21.95
N ASN A 20 -38.36 -32.08 22.40
CA ASN A 20 -39.71 -31.44 22.36
C ASN A 20 -40.01 -30.72 21.03
N LEU A 21 -39.02 -30.41 20.21
CA LEU A 21 -39.23 -29.85 18.88
C LEU A 21 -39.65 -30.89 17.83
N SER A 22 -39.22 -32.14 17.97
CA SER A 22 -39.59 -33.22 17.06
C SER A 22 -41.06 -33.63 17.19
N THR A 23 -41.65 -33.49 18.39
CA THR A 23 -43.06 -33.89 18.66
C THR A 23 -44.04 -32.81 18.30
N ALA A 24 -43.61 -31.53 18.21
CA ALA A 24 -44.44 -30.42 17.79
C ALA A 24 -44.65 -30.33 16.27
N ILE A 25 -43.68 -30.83 15.49
CA ILE A 25 -43.73 -30.83 14.01
C ILE A 25 -44.64 -31.98 13.49
N GLY A 26 -44.86 -33.05 14.26
CA GLY A 26 -45.69 -34.18 13.87
C GLY A 26 -47.22 -33.99 13.99
N ARG A 27 -47.71 -32.93 14.63
CA ARG A 27 -49.15 -32.70 14.85
C ARG A 27 -49.79 -31.58 14.02
N LEU A 28 -49.06 -31.00 13.05
CA LEU A 28 -49.54 -29.93 12.18
C LEU A 28 -49.90 -30.37 10.75
N ARG A 29 -49.99 -31.70 10.52
CA ARG A 29 -50.47 -32.25 9.23
C ARG A 29 -51.87 -32.81 9.32
N HIS A 30 -52.87 -31.98 9.60
CA HIS A 30 -54.29 -32.20 9.23
C HIS A 30 -55.14 -31.00 9.71
N ARG A 31 -55.17 -29.95 8.92
CA ARG A 31 -56.31 -29.06 8.76
C ARG A 31 -56.14 -28.39 7.39
N GLU A 32 -56.97 -28.80 6.47
CA GLU A 32 -57.18 -28.13 5.20
C GLU A 32 -57.78 -26.73 5.41
N GLY A 33 -57.30 -25.77 4.61
CA GLY A 33 -57.98 -24.50 4.41
C GLY A 33 -57.49 -23.31 5.26
N ALA A 34 -56.24 -22.90 5.10
CA ALA A 34 -55.85 -21.51 5.35
C ALA A 34 -54.62 -21.22 4.45
N GLU A 35 -54.75 -20.23 3.62
CA GLU A 35 -53.65 -19.72 2.76
C GLU A 35 -52.41 -19.49 3.63
N SER A 36 -51.40 -20.34 3.45
CA SER A 36 -50.06 -20.10 3.99
C SER A 36 -49.51 -18.89 3.23
N ARG A 37 -49.75 -17.68 3.74
CA ARG A 37 -48.92 -16.53 3.40
C ARG A 37 -47.48 -16.92 3.74
N LEU A 38 -46.71 -17.23 2.73
CA LEU A 38 -45.26 -17.17 2.83
C LEU A 38 -44.92 -15.78 3.33
N ILE A 39 -44.57 -15.66 4.60
CA ILE A 39 -43.87 -14.48 5.11
C ILE A 39 -42.51 -14.53 4.40
N LEU A 40 -42.44 -13.86 3.26
CA LEU A 40 -41.12 -13.52 2.66
C LEU A 40 -40.41 -12.77 3.78
N ALA A 41 -39.32 -13.37 4.27
CA ALA A 41 -38.41 -12.68 5.16
C ALA A 41 -37.97 -11.42 4.38
N THR A 42 -38.55 -10.27 4.76
CA THR A 42 -38.06 -9.00 4.20
C THR A 42 -36.62 -8.86 4.65
N ASP A 43 -35.73 -8.64 3.69
CA ASP A 43 -34.34 -8.34 4.01
C ASP A 43 -34.26 -7.27 5.11
N PRO A 44 -33.38 -7.43 6.09
CA PRO A 44 -33.31 -6.49 7.20
C PRO A 44 -33.03 -5.09 6.64
N ILE A 45 -33.72 -4.09 7.19
CA ILE A 45 -33.45 -2.69 6.83
C ILE A 45 -32.07 -2.34 7.38
N LEU A 46 -31.10 -2.22 6.48
CA LEU A 46 -29.71 -1.87 6.81
C LEU A 46 -29.51 -0.34 6.79
N PRO A 47 -28.51 0.18 7.52
CA PRO A 47 -28.10 1.57 7.39
C PRO A 47 -27.76 1.91 5.94
N ARG A 48 -28.01 3.16 5.54
CA ARG A 48 -27.67 3.63 4.18
C ARG A 48 -26.15 3.74 4.03
N ILE A 49 -25.61 2.94 3.12
CA ILE A 49 -24.22 3.00 2.72
C ILE A 49 -24.13 3.87 1.46
N ARG A 50 -23.08 4.72 1.35
CA ARG A 50 -22.85 5.51 0.14
C ARG A 50 -22.71 4.56 -1.07
N PRO A 51 -23.42 4.77 -2.19
CA PRO A 51 -23.41 3.84 -3.34
C PRO A 51 -21.98 3.59 -3.88
N ALA A 52 -21.17 4.64 -3.98
CA ALA A 52 -19.77 4.53 -4.43
C ALA A 52 -18.93 3.63 -3.52
N ILE A 53 -19.18 3.61 -2.21
CA ILE A 53 -18.48 2.74 -1.26
C ILE A 53 -19.03 1.31 -1.33
N ALA A 54 -20.36 1.15 -1.44
CA ALA A 54 -20.98 -0.17 -1.56
C ALA A 54 -20.53 -0.93 -2.82
N ALA A 55 -20.17 -0.22 -3.88
CA ALA A 55 -19.66 -0.79 -5.13
C ALA A 55 -18.17 -1.18 -5.07
N LEU A 56 -17.42 -0.71 -4.07
CA LEU A 56 -16.00 -1.02 -3.93
C LEU A 56 -15.79 -2.40 -3.28
N ALA A 57 -14.95 -3.22 -3.90
CA ALA A 57 -14.41 -4.39 -3.22
C ALA A 57 -13.39 -3.93 -2.17
N PRO A 58 -13.39 -4.50 -0.94
CA PRO A 58 -12.32 -4.26 0.02
C PRO A 58 -10.96 -4.61 -0.57
N TYR A 59 -9.92 -3.82 -0.20
CA TYR A 59 -8.55 -4.12 -0.60
C TYR A 59 -8.18 -5.56 -0.24
N ARG A 60 -7.63 -6.29 -1.21
CA ARG A 60 -7.14 -7.64 -1.01
C ARG A 60 -5.63 -7.66 -1.16
N GLN A 61 -4.94 -8.01 -0.09
CA GLN A 61 -3.49 -8.26 -0.13
C GLN A 61 -3.17 -9.36 -1.15
N GLY A 62 -1.94 -9.34 -1.69
CA GLY A 62 -1.41 -10.44 -2.49
C GLY A 62 -1.55 -11.79 -1.77
N LYS A 63 -1.73 -12.86 -2.52
CA LYS A 63 -1.90 -14.21 -1.96
C LYS A 63 -0.71 -14.54 -1.04
N GLN A 64 -1.00 -15.14 0.09
CA GLN A 64 0.04 -15.65 1.02
C GLN A 64 0.74 -16.85 0.38
N ALA A 65 2.03 -16.97 0.64
CA ALA A 65 2.82 -18.12 0.23
C ALA A 65 2.71 -19.23 1.28
N GLY A 66 2.79 -20.48 0.84
CA GLY A 66 3.05 -21.61 1.74
C GLY A 66 4.48 -21.56 2.29
N PRO A 67 4.82 -22.44 3.24
CA PRO A 67 6.14 -22.41 3.90
C PRO A 67 7.31 -22.63 2.94
N ASP A 68 7.11 -23.34 1.85
CA ASP A 68 8.13 -23.68 0.86
C ASP A 68 8.07 -22.80 -0.42
N ALA A 69 7.14 -21.83 -0.47
CA ALA A 69 6.91 -21.00 -1.63
C ALA A 69 7.48 -19.59 -1.44
N TYR A 70 8.03 -19.00 -2.50
CA TYR A 70 8.51 -17.61 -2.51
C TYR A 70 7.36 -16.63 -2.65
N LYS A 71 7.26 -15.70 -1.70
CA LYS A 71 6.23 -14.65 -1.70
C LYS A 71 6.70 -13.42 -2.49
N LEU A 72 6.44 -13.40 -3.78
CA LEU A 72 6.85 -12.34 -4.69
C LEU A 72 5.70 -11.40 -5.08
N SER A 73 4.66 -11.29 -4.24
CA SER A 73 3.40 -10.60 -4.59
C SER A 73 3.21 -9.21 -3.96
N SER A 74 4.03 -8.82 -2.98
CA SER A 74 3.71 -7.66 -2.12
C SER A 74 4.83 -6.62 -2.00
N ASN A 75 5.91 -6.74 -2.78
CA ASN A 75 7.08 -5.84 -2.74
C ASN A 75 7.66 -5.73 -1.33
N GLU A 76 7.69 -6.86 -0.60
CA GLU A 76 8.32 -6.97 0.71
C GLU A 76 9.84 -7.09 0.55
N ASN A 77 10.56 -6.74 1.61
CA ASN A 77 11.99 -6.92 1.67
C ASN A 77 12.29 -8.39 2.02
N PRO A 78 13.11 -9.13 1.25
CA PRO A 78 13.38 -10.54 1.51
C PRO A 78 14.32 -10.79 2.70
N PHE A 79 14.97 -9.74 3.21
CA PHE A 79 15.88 -9.86 4.35
C PHE A 79 15.14 -9.76 5.68
N GLU A 80 15.59 -10.51 6.67
CA GLU A 80 15.20 -10.32 8.06
C GLU A 80 15.58 -8.91 8.55
N PRO A 81 14.89 -8.35 9.55
CA PRO A 81 15.27 -7.05 10.11
C PRO A 81 16.76 -7.01 10.53
N LEU A 82 17.38 -5.84 10.43
CA LEU A 82 18.73 -5.64 10.95
C LEU A 82 18.78 -5.96 12.45
N PRO A 83 19.89 -6.52 12.99
CA PRO A 83 19.99 -6.87 14.40
C PRO A 83 19.70 -5.69 15.36
N SER A 84 20.15 -4.49 15.01
CA SER A 84 19.87 -3.26 15.75
C SER A 84 18.37 -2.91 15.78
N VAL A 85 17.68 -3.11 14.67
CA VAL A 85 16.23 -2.90 14.55
C VAL A 85 15.45 -3.95 15.34
N ALA A 86 15.85 -5.21 15.27
CA ALA A 86 15.27 -6.30 16.07
C ALA A 86 15.45 -6.05 17.58
N ALA A 87 16.63 -5.57 18.00
CA ALA A 87 16.91 -5.19 19.38
C ALA A 87 16.04 -4.01 19.84
N ALA A 88 15.84 -2.99 19.01
CA ALA A 88 14.97 -1.86 19.30
C ALA A 88 13.50 -2.27 19.55
N LEU A 89 13.04 -3.33 18.90
CA LEU A 89 11.71 -3.91 19.13
C LEU A 89 11.59 -4.69 20.45
N GLN A 90 12.70 -5.28 20.92
CA GLN A 90 12.72 -6.01 22.20
C GLN A 90 12.69 -5.07 23.42
N HIS A 91 13.26 -3.86 23.31
CA HIS A 91 13.26 -2.84 24.35
C HIS A 91 11.97 -2.01 24.29
N THR A 92 10.84 -2.68 24.46
CA THR A 92 9.53 -2.07 24.24
C THR A 92 9.14 -1.11 25.36
N THR A 93 8.56 0.01 24.95
CA THR A 93 7.72 0.88 25.77
C THR A 93 6.56 0.09 26.37
N PRO A 94 6.06 0.47 27.55
CA PRO A 94 4.91 -0.21 28.16
C PRO A 94 3.72 -0.26 27.20
N ILE A 95 3.27 -1.45 26.80
CA ILE A 95 2.16 -1.64 25.85
C ILE A 95 0.78 -1.22 26.41
N ASN A 96 0.70 -0.97 27.71
CA ASN A 96 -0.50 -0.48 28.40
C ASN A 96 -0.60 1.06 28.44
N ARG A 97 0.27 1.77 27.74
CA ARG A 97 0.27 3.24 27.60
C ARG A 97 0.16 3.62 26.13
N TYR A 98 -0.52 4.73 25.88
CA TYR A 98 -0.58 5.29 24.54
C TYR A 98 0.81 5.77 24.07
N PRO A 99 1.10 5.65 22.76
CA PRO A 99 2.30 6.27 22.18
C PRO A 99 2.18 7.80 22.18
N ASP A 100 3.28 8.47 21.81
CA ASP A 100 3.22 9.88 21.44
C ASP A 100 2.31 10.07 20.20
N ALA A 101 1.31 10.94 20.32
CA ALA A 101 0.35 11.20 19.24
C ALA A 101 1.00 11.78 17.98
N THR A 102 2.17 12.38 18.11
CA THR A 102 2.87 13.09 17.05
C THR A 102 4.02 12.31 16.42
N ALA A 103 4.44 11.18 17.03
CA ALA A 103 5.70 10.50 16.71
C ALA A 103 6.88 11.49 16.67
N GLY A 104 6.98 12.34 17.71
CA GLY A 104 7.86 13.52 17.78
C GLY A 104 9.33 13.18 17.59
N ARG A 105 9.82 12.11 18.21
CA ARG A 105 11.21 11.67 18.10
C ARG A 105 11.60 11.31 16.65
N LEU A 106 10.71 10.62 15.94
CA LEU A 106 10.95 10.28 14.52
C LEU A 106 10.86 11.53 13.64
N ARG A 107 9.93 12.44 13.90
CA ARG A 107 9.84 13.72 13.17
C ARG A 107 11.11 14.55 13.36
N GLU A 108 11.62 14.66 14.57
CA GLU A 108 12.90 15.33 14.88
C GLU A 108 14.08 14.64 14.14
N ARG A 109 14.14 13.30 14.18
CA ARG A 109 15.21 12.55 13.50
C ARG A 109 15.18 12.73 11.97
N LEU A 110 13.99 12.73 11.38
CA LEU A 110 13.80 13.01 9.93
C LEU A 110 14.08 14.49 9.62
N GLY A 111 13.67 15.40 10.50
CA GLY A 111 13.96 16.83 10.39
C GLY A 111 15.48 17.10 10.31
N VAL A 112 16.25 16.49 11.20
CA VAL A 112 17.73 16.56 11.16
C VAL A 112 18.28 15.97 9.86
N ARG A 113 17.79 14.80 9.43
CA ARG A 113 18.25 14.11 8.21
C ARG A 113 18.08 14.95 6.96
N TYR A 114 16.92 15.58 6.81
CA TYR A 114 16.55 16.34 5.61
C TYR A 114 16.70 17.86 5.76
N ALA A 115 17.28 18.31 6.88
CA ALA A 115 17.46 19.72 7.23
C ALA A 115 16.16 20.54 7.12
N VAL A 116 15.05 20.00 7.66
CA VAL A 116 13.72 20.63 7.71
C VAL A 116 13.23 20.71 9.16
N ALA A 117 12.30 21.63 9.43
CA ALA A 117 11.65 21.71 10.73
C ALA A 117 10.75 20.47 10.97
N PRO A 118 10.63 19.98 12.23
CA PRO A 118 9.75 18.85 12.54
C PRO A 118 8.29 19.09 12.13
N GLU A 119 7.84 20.32 12.05
CA GLU A 119 6.50 20.73 11.58
C GLU A 119 6.28 20.39 10.11
N GLN A 120 7.35 20.41 9.32
CA GLN A 120 7.36 20.02 7.90
C GLN A 120 7.44 18.50 7.68
N VAL A 121 7.43 17.70 8.75
CA VAL A 121 7.44 16.24 8.71
C VAL A 121 6.14 15.71 9.28
N HIS A 122 5.45 14.85 8.53
CA HIS A 122 4.28 14.11 8.99
C HIS A 122 4.57 12.61 9.00
N VAL A 123 4.25 11.93 10.10
CA VAL A 123 4.42 10.48 10.28
C VAL A 123 3.06 9.84 10.52
N ALA A 124 2.76 8.74 9.84
CA ALA A 124 1.50 8.00 10.04
C ALA A 124 1.69 6.48 9.83
N ALA A 125 0.60 5.73 10.02
CA ALA A 125 0.56 4.26 9.90
C ALA A 125 0.76 3.78 8.44
N GLY A 126 1.93 4.04 7.88
CA GLY A 126 2.35 3.83 6.50
C GLY A 126 1.98 5.00 5.59
N SER A 127 2.70 5.15 4.47
CA SER A 127 2.47 6.23 3.49
C SER A 127 1.04 6.21 2.92
N VAL A 128 0.39 5.05 2.83
CA VAL A 128 -1.02 4.93 2.41
C VAL A 128 -1.97 5.69 3.34
N SER A 129 -1.72 5.70 4.67
CA SER A 129 -2.50 6.54 5.59
C SER A 129 -2.33 8.01 5.28
N ILE A 130 -1.11 8.45 4.95
CA ILE A 130 -0.85 9.85 4.59
C ILE A 130 -1.54 10.22 3.28
N LEU A 131 -1.53 9.32 2.28
CA LEU A 131 -2.29 9.51 1.04
C LEU A 131 -3.78 9.75 1.34
N HIS A 132 -4.40 8.87 2.15
CA HIS A 132 -5.79 9.06 2.59
C HIS A 132 -6.01 10.41 3.27
N GLN A 133 -5.13 10.77 4.18
CA GLN A 133 -5.22 12.01 4.96
C GLN A 133 -5.12 13.25 4.06
N LEU A 134 -4.17 13.27 3.13
CA LEU A 134 -3.99 14.36 2.18
C LEU A 134 -5.23 14.53 1.28
N ILE A 135 -5.75 13.43 0.72
CA ILE A 135 -6.93 13.47 -0.14
C ILE A 135 -8.18 13.89 0.66
N LEU A 136 -8.36 13.39 1.89
CA LEU A 136 -9.48 13.81 2.75
C LEU A 136 -9.37 15.29 3.17
N ALA A 137 -8.15 15.83 3.28
CA ALA A 137 -7.93 17.22 3.65
C ALA A 137 -8.16 18.20 2.49
N THR A 138 -8.00 17.74 1.25
CA THR A 138 -8.05 18.62 0.06
C THR A 138 -9.26 18.41 -0.84
N SER A 139 -9.92 17.26 -0.75
CA SER A 139 -10.95 16.86 -1.72
C SER A 139 -12.29 16.53 -1.06
N SER A 140 -13.37 16.83 -1.74
CA SER A 140 -14.75 16.62 -1.33
C SER A 140 -15.65 16.25 -2.51
N VAL A 141 -16.98 16.24 -2.28
CA VAL A 141 -17.95 15.95 -3.34
C VAL A 141 -17.90 17.00 -4.44
N GLY A 142 -17.72 16.55 -5.69
CA GLY A 142 -17.58 17.39 -6.87
C GLY A 142 -16.14 17.68 -7.29
N ASP A 143 -15.17 17.41 -6.42
CA ASP A 143 -13.74 17.57 -6.71
C ASP A 143 -13.17 16.38 -7.48
N GLU A 144 -11.99 16.55 -8.03
CA GLU A 144 -11.26 15.57 -8.85
C GLU A 144 -9.86 15.31 -8.31
N VAL A 145 -9.40 14.05 -8.43
CA VAL A 145 -8.02 13.64 -8.14
C VAL A 145 -7.46 12.95 -9.37
N VAL A 146 -6.38 13.50 -9.94
CA VAL A 146 -5.72 12.96 -11.15
C VAL A 146 -4.61 12.01 -10.75
N TYR A 147 -4.51 10.87 -11.41
CA TYR A 147 -3.41 9.91 -11.25
C TYR A 147 -3.24 9.06 -12.51
N ALA A 148 -2.01 8.59 -12.73
CA ALA A 148 -1.75 7.67 -13.84
C ALA A 148 -2.38 6.28 -13.57
N TRP A 149 -2.79 5.60 -14.64
CA TRP A 149 -3.33 4.27 -14.56
C TRP A 149 -2.84 3.39 -15.73
N ARG A 150 -2.17 2.27 -15.44
CA ARG A 150 -2.04 1.48 -14.22
C ARG A 150 -1.01 2.09 -13.27
N SER A 151 -1.41 2.29 -12.02
CA SER A 151 -0.52 2.68 -10.93
C SER A 151 -0.92 1.94 -9.64
N PHE A 152 -0.55 2.45 -8.45
CA PHE A 152 -0.79 1.76 -7.20
C PHE A 152 -2.29 1.50 -6.96
N GLU A 153 -2.63 0.24 -6.68
CA GLU A 153 -4.01 -0.25 -6.58
C GLU A 153 -4.89 0.47 -5.55
N ALA A 154 -4.29 1.19 -4.60
CA ALA A 154 -5.05 1.97 -3.62
C ALA A 154 -5.55 3.30 -4.19
N TYR A 155 -4.92 3.87 -5.21
CA TYR A 155 -5.27 5.21 -5.71
C TYR A 155 -6.73 5.37 -6.11
N PRO A 156 -7.38 4.43 -6.83
CA PRO A 156 -8.80 4.57 -7.18
C PRO A 156 -9.75 4.70 -5.99
N SER A 157 -9.39 4.13 -4.84
CA SER A 157 -10.23 4.19 -3.64
C SER A 157 -10.13 5.53 -2.88
N LEU A 158 -9.00 6.25 -3.00
CA LEU A 158 -8.74 7.46 -2.24
C LEU A 158 -9.78 8.57 -2.51
N PRO A 159 -10.01 9.01 -3.78
CA PRO A 159 -11.00 10.02 -4.08
C PRO A 159 -12.41 9.56 -3.70
N LEU A 160 -12.76 8.28 -3.93
CA LEU A 160 -14.09 7.76 -3.59
C LEU A 160 -14.38 7.82 -2.08
N VAL A 161 -13.39 7.59 -1.22
CA VAL A 161 -13.54 7.74 0.24
C VAL A 161 -13.80 9.19 0.61
N ALA A 162 -13.15 10.16 -0.01
CA ALA A 162 -13.39 11.59 0.17
C ALA A 162 -14.74 12.05 -0.44
N GLY A 163 -15.31 11.28 -1.38
CA GLY A 163 -16.51 11.67 -2.14
C GLY A 163 -16.17 12.35 -3.47
N ALA A 164 -14.90 12.44 -3.80
CA ALA A 164 -14.39 13.02 -5.04
C ALA A 164 -14.37 11.98 -6.18
N THR A 165 -14.03 12.43 -7.38
CA THR A 165 -13.90 11.60 -8.58
C THR A 165 -12.42 11.36 -8.89
N GLY A 166 -12.05 10.11 -9.17
CA GLY A 166 -10.73 9.77 -9.68
C GLY A 166 -10.65 9.96 -11.19
N VAL A 167 -9.68 10.73 -11.66
CA VAL A 167 -9.38 10.93 -13.07
C VAL A 167 -8.15 10.11 -13.42
N GLN A 168 -8.37 9.01 -14.15
CA GLN A 168 -7.32 8.07 -14.55
C GLN A 168 -6.73 8.49 -15.90
N VAL A 169 -5.42 8.70 -15.95
CA VAL A 169 -4.70 9.00 -17.19
C VAL A 169 -3.92 7.75 -17.61
N PRO A 170 -4.09 7.23 -18.83
CA PRO A 170 -3.34 6.07 -19.29
C PRO A 170 -1.82 6.29 -19.24
N LEU A 171 -1.07 5.22 -19.02
CA LEU A 171 0.38 5.24 -19.18
C LEU A 171 0.77 5.37 -20.66
N THR A 172 1.99 5.83 -20.90
CA THR A 172 2.62 5.76 -22.22
C THR A 172 2.88 4.31 -22.66
N ALA A 173 3.20 4.10 -23.92
CA ALA A 173 3.46 2.77 -24.48
C ALA A 173 4.63 2.03 -23.79
N ASP A 174 5.61 2.78 -23.26
CA ASP A 174 6.74 2.28 -22.48
C ASP A 174 6.45 2.21 -20.97
N SER A 175 5.17 2.22 -20.59
CA SER A 175 4.69 2.03 -19.22
C SER A 175 5.08 3.13 -18.22
N ARG A 176 5.37 4.34 -18.71
CA ARG A 176 5.67 5.54 -17.90
C ARG A 176 4.43 6.38 -17.65
N HIS A 177 4.48 7.28 -16.70
CA HIS A 177 3.48 8.34 -16.59
C HIS A 177 3.50 9.24 -17.82
N ASP A 178 2.34 9.47 -18.42
CA ASP A 178 2.14 10.51 -19.44
C ASP A 178 1.88 11.83 -18.71
N LEU A 179 2.95 12.54 -18.36
CA LEU A 179 2.87 13.78 -17.58
C LEU A 179 2.18 14.90 -18.37
N ASP A 180 2.31 14.92 -19.69
CA ASP A 180 1.62 15.88 -20.54
C ASP A 180 0.11 15.67 -20.47
N ALA A 181 -0.34 14.44 -20.70
CA ALA A 181 -1.75 14.09 -20.57
C ALA A 181 -2.29 14.28 -19.14
N MET A 182 -1.45 14.01 -18.10
CA MET A 182 -1.84 14.26 -16.70
C MET A 182 -2.01 15.75 -16.41
N ALA A 183 -1.15 16.63 -16.96
CA ALA A 183 -1.29 18.08 -16.82
C ALA A 183 -2.53 18.60 -17.57
N ASP A 184 -2.80 18.07 -18.77
CA ASP A 184 -3.99 18.41 -19.56
C ASP A 184 -5.30 17.96 -18.90
N ALA A 185 -5.24 16.90 -18.06
CA ALA A 185 -6.39 16.40 -17.30
C ALA A 185 -6.74 17.26 -16.06
N VAL A 186 -5.90 18.22 -15.69
CA VAL A 186 -6.17 19.14 -14.57
C VAL A 186 -7.26 20.12 -14.96
N THR A 187 -8.31 20.22 -14.15
CA THR A 187 -9.44 21.12 -14.33
C THR A 187 -9.60 22.03 -13.11
N GLU A 188 -10.55 22.98 -13.18
CA GLU A 188 -10.92 23.83 -12.04
C GLU A 188 -11.44 23.02 -10.82
N ARG A 189 -11.86 21.77 -11.03
CA ARG A 189 -12.29 20.86 -9.96
C ARG A 189 -11.17 20.02 -9.38
N THR A 190 -10.01 19.98 -10.03
CA THR A 190 -8.88 19.16 -9.55
C THR A 190 -8.33 19.76 -8.24
N ARG A 191 -8.18 18.91 -7.23
CA ARG A 191 -7.62 19.28 -5.92
C ARG A 191 -6.31 18.60 -5.62
N ALA A 192 -6.06 17.45 -6.26
CA ALA A 192 -4.79 16.75 -6.09
C ALA A 192 -4.39 15.99 -7.36
N VAL A 193 -3.09 15.86 -7.56
CA VAL A 193 -2.45 14.98 -8.54
C VAL A 193 -1.51 14.04 -7.79
N ILE A 194 -1.54 12.74 -8.11
CA ILE A 194 -0.65 11.75 -7.52
C ILE A 194 0.34 11.27 -8.57
N LEU A 195 1.63 11.47 -8.30
CA LEU A 195 2.76 11.00 -9.10
C LEU A 195 3.48 9.89 -8.34
N CYS A 196 3.60 8.70 -8.93
CA CYS A 196 4.29 7.54 -8.35
C CYS A 196 5.62 7.31 -9.05
N THR A 197 6.73 7.50 -8.34
CA THR A 197 8.07 7.33 -8.93
C THR A 197 9.03 6.65 -7.96
N PRO A 198 9.55 5.48 -8.32
CA PRO A 198 9.19 4.58 -9.44
C PRO A 198 7.73 4.15 -9.43
N ASN A 199 7.10 4.05 -10.61
CA ASN A 199 5.69 3.67 -10.69
C ASN A 199 5.46 2.22 -10.26
N ASN A 200 4.46 1.98 -9.47
CA ASN A 200 3.98 0.64 -9.10
C ASN A 200 2.65 0.38 -9.80
N PRO A 201 2.53 -0.61 -10.73
CA PRO A 201 3.35 -1.82 -10.78
C PRO A 201 4.42 -1.87 -11.87
N THR A 202 4.58 -0.87 -12.70
CA THR A 202 5.36 -0.98 -13.95
C THR A 202 6.87 -0.74 -13.79
N GLY A 203 7.30 0.07 -12.81
CA GLY A 203 8.70 0.25 -12.44
C GLY A 203 9.43 1.49 -12.94
N PRO A 204 9.06 2.14 -14.06
CA PRO A 204 9.74 3.34 -14.56
C PRO A 204 9.67 4.54 -13.59
N ILE A 205 10.64 5.44 -13.74
CA ILE A 205 10.76 6.69 -12.99
C ILE A 205 10.16 7.88 -13.73
N ILE A 206 9.97 8.97 -12.99
CA ILE A 206 9.85 10.34 -13.51
C ILE A 206 11.24 10.98 -13.40
N THR A 207 11.68 11.71 -14.43
CA THR A 207 12.94 12.45 -14.39
C THR A 207 12.76 13.80 -13.70
N SER A 208 13.86 14.40 -13.20
CA SER A 208 13.82 15.75 -12.61
C SER A 208 13.34 16.80 -13.61
N ASP A 209 13.76 16.69 -14.88
CA ASP A 209 13.34 17.64 -15.94
C ASP A 209 11.85 17.50 -16.28
N ASP A 210 11.35 16.26 -16.41
CA ASP A 210 9.93 16.00 -16.65
C ASP A 210 9.07 16.50 -15.48
N PHE A 211 9.53 16.25 -14.25
CA PHE A 211 8.85 16.71 -13.04
C PHE A 211 8.80 18.24 -12.97
N ALA A 212 9.92 18.93 -13.24
CA ALA A 212 9.99 20.39 -13.24
C ALA A 212 9.04 20.99 -14.29
N THR A 213 9.03 20.42 -15.50
CA THR A 213 8.09 20.85 -16.56
C THR A 213 6.63 20.62 -16.15
N PHE A 214 6.33 19.51 -15.54
CA PHE A 214 4.99 19.16 -15.07
C PHE A 214 4.48 20.14 -14.00
N VAL A 215 5.30 20.44 -12.99
CA VAL A 215 4.91 21.31 -11.87
C VAL A 215 4.58 22.73 -12.35
N GLU A 216 5.28 23.24 -13.38
CA GLU A 216 4.99 24.57 -13.96
C GLU A 216 3.62 24.65 -14.65
N ARG A 217 3.05 23.51 -15.07
CA ARG A 217 1.75 23.44 -15.74
C ARG A 217 0.58 23.24 -14.77
N VAL A 218 0.84 22.80 -13.54
CA VAL A 218 -0.20 22.55 -12.54
C VAL A 218 -0.43 23.80 -11.69
N PRO A 219 -1.69 24.24 -11.50
CA PRO A 219 -2.00 25.39 -10.65
C PRO A 219 -1.47 25.21 -9.22
N THR A 220 -0.98 26.27 -8.60
CA THR A 220 -0.35 26.24 -7.28
C THR A 220 -1.31 25.94 -6.12
N ASP A 221 -2.61 25.97 -6.35
CA ASP A 221 -3.67 25.58 -5.42
C ASP A 221 -4.08 24.09 -5.56
N VAL A 222 -3.49 23.37 -6.51
CA VAL A 222 -3.64 21.92 -6.66
C VAL A 222 -2.49 21.23 -5.93
N LEU A 223 -2.82 20.30 -5.02
CA LEU A 223 -1.82 19.50 -4.32
C LEU A 223 -1.15 18.50 -5.26
N ILE A 224 0.18 18.48 -5.29
CA ILE A 224 0.97 17.44 -5.98
C ILE A 224 1.55 16.50 -4.93
N ILE A 225 1.17 15.23 -4.97
CA ILE A 225 1.69 14.19 -4.11
C ILE A 225 2.73 13.39 -4.89
N LEU A 226 4.01 13.53 -4.51
CA LEU A 226 5.11 12.76 -5.10
C LEU A 226 5.34 11.51 -4.23
N ASP A 227 4.79 10.37 -4.67
CA ASP A 227 4.88 9.09 -3.95
C ASP A 227 6.16 8.35 -4.34
N GLU A 228 7.17 8.48 -3.49
CA GLU A 228 8.51 7.93 -3.65
C GLU A 228 8.72 6.68 -2.76
N ALA A 229 7.74 5.81 -2.70
CA ALA A 229 7.81 4.61 -1.85
C ALA A 229 8.98 3.66 -2.18
N TYR A 230 9.65 3.82 -3.32
CA TYR A 230 10.74 2.97 -3.80
C TYR A 230 12.04 3.75 -4.06
N ALA A 231 12.16 4.97 -3.58
CA ALA A 231 13.28 5.87 -3.88
C ALA A 231 14.66 5.27 -3.57
N GLU A 232 14.78 4.48 -2.50
CA GLU A 232 16.05 3.88 -2.08
C GLU A 232 16.60 2.84 -3.08
N PHE A 233 15.78 2.33 -4.01
CA PHE A 233 16.18 1.38 -5.05
C PHE A 233 16.56 2.03 -6.37
N VAL A 234 16.39 3.35 -6.51
CA VAL A 234 16.66 4.08 -7.75
C VAL A 234 18.15 4.22 -7.97
N THR A 235 18.61 3.82 -9.16
CA THR A 235 20.00 3.94 -9.60
C THR A 235 20.11 4.70 -10.93
N ALA A 236 18.99 4.94 -11.61
CA ALA A 236 18.95 5.67 -12.87
C ALA A 236 19.35 7.15 -12.65
N PRO A 237 20.32 7.66 -13.43
CA PRO A 237 20.66 9.08 -13.38
C PRO A 237 19.49 9.94 -13.86
N GLY A 238 19.35 11.12 -13.28
CA GLY A 238 18.29 12.08 -13.63
C GLY A 238 16.89 11.73 -13.13
N ALA A 239 16.72 10.68 -12.31
CA ALA A 239 15.49 10.42 -11.60
C ALA A 239 15.22 11.54 -10.59
N VAL A 240 13.96 12.01 -10.48
CA VAL A 240 13.61 12.97 -9.44
C VAL A 240 13.79 12.34 -8.05
N ASP A 241 14.46 13.03 -7.16
CA ASP A 241 14.47 12.81 -5.72
C ASP A 241 13.91 14.05 -5.02
N GLY A 242 12.63 14.02 -4.71
CA GLY A 242 11.92 15.17 -4.20
C GLY A 242 12.47 15.70 -2.87
N LEU A 243 13.10 14.83 -2.06
CA LEU A 243 13.71 15.24 -0.80
C LEU A 243 15.12 15.79 -1.01
N ALA A 244 15.97 15.14 -1.81
CA ALA A 244 17.32 15.62 -2.11
C ALA A 244 17.30 16.94 -2.88
N GLU A 245 16.37 17.09 -3.83
CA GLU A 245 16.18 18.30 -4.63
C GLU A 245 15.37 19.39 -3.91
N ARG A 246 14.82 19.06 -2.73
CA ARG A 246 14.00 19.98 -1.91
C ARG A 246 12.86 20.62 -2.71
N VAL A 247 12.17 19.83 -3.53
CA VAL A 247 11.12 20.34 -4.45
C VAL A 247 9.98 21.04 -3.70
N PHE A 248 9.65 20.58 -2.48
CA PHE A 248 8.62 21.13 -1.59
C PHE A 248 8.91 22.55 -1.08
N GLU A 249 10.16 23.03 -1.18
CA GLU A 249 10.51 24.42 -0.82
C GLU A 249 10.25 25.38 -1.97
N ARG A 250 10.54 24.93 -3.20
CA ARG A 250 10.26 25.73 -4.40
C ARG A 250 8.79 25.71 -4.77
N HIS A 251 8.11 24.61 -4.47
CA HIS A 251 6.71 24.36 -4.80
C HIS A 251 5.94 23.96 -3.52
N PRO A 252 5.38 24.92 -2.77
CA PRO A 252 4.70 24.66 -1.49
C PRO A 252 3.47 23.77 -1.58
N ASN A 253 2.94 23.53 -2.76
CA ASN A 253 1.87 22.59 -3.07
C ASN A 253 2.38 21.16 -3.35
N VAL A 254 3.69 20.91 -3.28
CA VAL A 254 4.27 19.57 -3.41
C VAL A 254 4.48 18.95 -2.02
N VAL A 255 4.01 17.72 -1.86
CA VAL A 255 4.28 16.86 -0.69
C VAL A 255 4.97 15.59 -1.16
N VAL A 256 6.14 15.31 -0.61
CA VAL A 256 6.93 14.10 -0.91
C VAL A 256 6.62 13.02 0.10
N LEU A 257 6.21 11.83 -0.35
CA LEU A 257 5.92 10.67 0.48
C LEU A 257 7.04 9.64 0.41
N ARG A 258 7.42 9.10 1.57
CA ARG A 258 8.34 7.96 1.73
C ARG A 258 7.77 6.93 2.70
N THR A 259 8.30 5.73 2.68
CA THR A 259 7.83 4.64 3.55
C THR A 259 8.97 3.82 4.12
N PHE A 260 8.79 3.32 5.34
CA PHE A 260 9.68 2.32 5.92
C PHE A 260 9.29 0.87 5.53
N SER A 261 8.24 0.70 4.73
CA SER A 261 7.71 -0.63 4.37
C SER A 261 8.56 -1.38 3.34
N LYS A 262 9.39 -0.69 2.54
CA LYS A 262 10.09 -1.27 1.38
C LYS A 262 11.56 -1.49 1.66
N ALA A 263 12.43 -0.54 1.38
CA ALA A 263 13.86 -0.67 1.62
C ALA A 263 14.18 -0.99 3.08
N TYR A 264 13.52 -0.35 4.00
CA TYR A 264 13.73 -0.52 5.44
C TYR A 264 13.14 -1.82 6.02
N GLY A 265 12.36 -2.59 5.26
CA GLY A 265 11.85 -3.89 5.70
C GLY A 265 10.81 -3.86 6.82
N LEU A 266 10.22 -2.70 7.13
CA LEU A 266 9.27 -2.53 8.23
C LEU A 266 7.79 -2.62 7.80
N ALA A 267 7.48 -3.38 6.76
CA ALA A 267 6.12 -3.48 6.21
C ALA A 267 5.08 -3.89 7.27
N GLY A 268 5.44 -4.79 8.19
CA GLY A 268 4.58 -5.27 9.28
C GLY A 268 4.32 -4.23 10.37
N LEU A 269 5.19 -3.23 10.53
CA LEU A 269 5.07 -2.20 11.57
C LEU A 269 4.22 -1.01 11.15
N ARG A 270 3.86 -0.91 9.87
CA ARG A 270 2.98 0.14 9.35
C ARG A 270 3.47 1.55 9.69
N ILE A 271 4.60 1.99 9.11
CA ILE A 271 5.14 3.33 9.33
C ILE A 271 5.64 3.94 8.02
N GLY A 272 5.35 5.24 7.83
CA GLY A 272 5.77 6.04 6.69
C GLY A 272 5.71 7.52 7.04
N TYR A 273 6.27 8.35 6.18
CA TYR A 273 6.35 9.79 6.41
C TYR A 273 6.14 10.60 5.13
N ALA A 274 5.82 11.88 5.33
CA ALA A 274 5.76 12.87 4.29
C ALA A 274 6.54 14.12 4.71
N ILE A 275 7.12 14.81 3.74
CA ILE A 275 7.76 16.11 3.91
C ILE A 275 7.13 17.11 2.94
N GLY A 276 6.80 18.31 3.45
CA GLY A 276 6.12 19.34 2.68
C GLY A 276 5.81 20.58 3.48
N ASN A 277 4.91 21.40 2.96
CA ASN A 277 4.47 22.61 3.66
C ASN A 277 3.74 22.26 4.96
N GLU A 278 4.10 22.92 6.05
CA GLU A 278 3.54 22.72 7.40
C GLU A 278 2.01 22.76 7.40
N LYS A 279 1.40 23.76 6.77
CA LYS A 279 -0.07 23.94 6.75
C LYS A 279 -0.79 22.81 6.02
N VAL A 280 -0.19 22.30 4.94
CA VAL A 280 -0.74 21.15 4.18
C VAL A 280 -0.66 19.89 5.05
N LEU A 281 0.46 19.69 5.73
CA LEU A 281 0.66 18.54 6.61
C LEU A 281 -0.20 18.62 7.89
N ASP A 282 -0.46 19.81 8.43
CA ASP A 282 -1.39 19.98 9.57
C ASP A 282 -2.83 19.65 9.18
N ALA A 283 -3.25 20.04 7.97
CA ALA A 283 -4.55 19.63 7.44
C ALA A 283 -4.64 18.09 7.30
N ALA A 284 -3.58 17.44 6.80
CA ALA A 284 -3.51 15.98 6.73
C ALA A 284 -3.55 15.32 8.12
N ARG A 285 -2.82 15.84 9.11
CA ARG A 285 -2.84 15.36 10.51
C ARG A 285 -4.25 15.41 11.10
N THR A 286 -5.02 16.48 10.78
CA THR A 286 -6.40 16.66 11.27
C THR A 286 -7.35 15.57 10.78
N THR A 287 -7.12 15.01 9.60
CA THR A 287 -7.92 13.89 9.04
C THR A 287 -7.40 12.51 9.45
N GLY A 288 -6.30 12.46 10.19
CA GLY A 288 -5.66 11.23 10.63
C GLY A 288 -6.37 10.55 11.80
N ILE A 289 -6.13 9.24 11.94
CA ILE A 289 -6.54 8.50 13.14
C ILE A 289 -5.53 8.82 14.25
N PRO A 290 -5.96 9.44 15.36
CA PRO A 290 -5.06 9.74 16.47
C PRO A 290 -4.36 8.49 17.01
N LEU A 291 -3.09 8.63 17.45
CA LEU A 291 -2.32 7.56 18.10
C LEU A 291 -2.10 6.31 17.22
N SER A 292 -2.19 6.45 15.90
CA SER A 292 -2.09 5.32 14.96
C SER A 292 -0.67 4.79 14.77
N VAL A 293 0.36 5.56 15.12
CA VAL A 293 1.77 5.13 15.08
C VAL A 293 2.15 4.56 16.44
N THR A 294 2.56 3.30 16.47
CA THR A 294 2.98 2.64 17.72
C THR A 294 4.40 3.04 18.11
N SER A 295 4.70 3.06 19.43
CA SER A 295 6.07 3.31 19.88
C SER A 295 7.08 2.28 19.34
N ALA A 296 6.65 1.03 19.12
CA ALA A 296 7.47 -0.01 18.50
C ALA A 296 7.85 0.36 17.05
N ALA A 297 6.88 0.84 16.27
CA ALA A 297 7.12 1.29 14.90
C ALA A 297 8.06 2.50 14.86
N GLU A 298 7.85 3.48 15.73
CA GLU A 298 8.72 4.65 15.86
C GLU A 298 10.16 4.26 16.22
N ASN A 299 10.35 3.41 17.25
CA ASN A 299 11.67 2.94 17.66
C ASN A 299 12.39 2.17 16.55
N ALA A 300 11.69 1.28 15.85
CA ALA A 300 12.26 0.52 14.73
C ALA A 300 12.66 1.44 13.56
N ALA A 301 11.83 2.45 13.24
CA ALA A 301 12.14 3.41 12.20
C ALA A 301 13.40 4.23 12.53
N ILE A 302 13.53 4.71 13.77
CA ILE A 302 14.72 5.44 14.24
C ILE A 302 15.94 4.54 14.16
N ALA A 303 15.87 3.31 14.70
CA ALA A 303 16.98 2.35 14.63
C ALA A 303 17.38 2.03 13.18
N SER A 304 16.42 1.96 12.27
CA SER A 304 16.70 1.74 10.84
C SER A 304 17.41 2.92 10.19
N LEU A 305 17.06 4.16 10.55
CA LEU A 305 17.77 5.37 10.09
C LEU A 305 19.19 5.45 10.64
N ASP A 306 19.42 4.97 11.88
CA ASP A 306 20.74 4.94 12.50
C ASP A 306 21.65 3.85 11.89
N ALA A 307 21.07 2.78 11.34
CA ALA A 307 21.77 1.68 10.66
C ALA A 307 21.69 1.78 9.11
N GLU A 308 21.49 2.96 8.56
CA GLU A 308 21.18 3.15 7.14
C GLU A 308 22.28 2.66 6.20
N SER A 309 23.57 2.80 6.54
CA SER A 309 24.67 2.28 5.72
C SER A 309 24.55 0.77 5.51
N GLU A 310 24.28 0.01 6.57
CA GLU A 310 24.07 -1.45 6.54
C GLU A 310 22.79 -1.81 5.75
N LEU A 311 21.76 -0.98 5.86
CA LEU A 311 20.54 -1.13 5.09
C LEU A 311 20.80 -0.96 3.59
N LEU A 312 21.56 0.07 3.19
CA LEU A 312 21.85 0.36 1.80
C LEU A 312 22.70 -0.73 1.13
N GLU A 313 23.55 -1.44 1.88
CA GLU A 313 24.24 -2.64 1.38
C GLU A 313 23.21 -3.73 0.95
N ARG A 314 22.16 -3.95 1.74
CA ARG A 314 21.06 -4.88 1.39
C ARG A 314 20.26 -4.39 0.20
N VAL A 315 20.01 -3.08 0.11
CA VAL A 315 19.35 -2.47 -1.05
C VAL A 315 20.15 -2.72 -2.32
N ALA A 316 21.50 -2.58 -2.27
CA ALA A 316 22.37 -2.86 -3.41
C ALA A 316 22.23 -4.31 -3.91
N VAL A 317 22.12 -5.29 -3.00
CA VAL A 317 21.88 -6.70 -3.38
C VAL A 317 20.54 -6.86 -4.09
N ILE A 318 19.48 -6.20 -3.61
CA ILE A 318 18.16 -6.24 -4.28
C ILE A 318 18.24 -5.60 -5.68
N VAL A 319 18.96 -4.50 -5.82
CA VAL A 319 19.18 -3.83 -7.11
C VAL A 319 19.93 -4.74 -8.08
N GLU A 320 20.97 -5.43 -7.63
CA GLU A 320 21.72 -6.41 -8.45
C GLU A 320 20.80 -7.55 -8.93
N ARG A 321 20.01 -8.13 -8.04
CA ARG A 321 19.02 -9.16 -8.39
C ARG A 321 17.97 -8.66 -9.38
N ARG A 322 17.49 -7.42 -9.20
CA ARG A 322 16.59 -6.78 -10.16
C ARG A 322 17.22 -6.68 -11.54
N THR A 323 18.45 -6.19 -11.62
CA THR A 323 19.19 -6.06 -12.87
C THR A 323 19.31 -7.41 -13.57
N ARG A 324 19.71 -8.46 -12.84
CA ARG A 324 19.80 -9.83 -13.36
C ARG A 324 18.45 -10.35 -13.88
N LEU A 325 17.34 -10.08 -13.17
CA LEU A 325 16.01 -10.46 -13.63
C LEU A 325 15.62 -9.74 -14.92
N VAL A 326 15.80 -8.43 -14.99
CA VAL A 326 15.46 -7.63 -16.18
C VAL A 326 16.27 -8.07 -17.40
N GLU A 327 17.58 -8.21 -17.25
CA GLU A 327 18.47 -8.66 -18.33
C GLU A 327 18.16 -10.08 -18.80
N GLY A 328 17.92 -11.00 -17.86
CA GLY A 328 17.57 -12.38 -18.16
C GLY A 328 16.24 -12.49 -18.91
N LEU A 329 15.21 -11.78 -18.47
CA LEU A 329 13.90 -11.75 -19.12
C LEU A 329 13.96 -11.12 -20.52
N ARG A 330 14.69 -10.01 -20.68
CA ARG A 330 14.90 -9.37 -21.99
C ARG A 330 15.68 -10.28 -22.95
N THR A 331 16.66 -11.02 -22.45
CA THR A 331 17.40 -12.02 -23.25
C THR A 331 16.49 -13.16 -23.71
N GLN A 332 15.50 -13.53 -22.93
CA GLN A 332 14.48 -14.51 -23.32
C GLN A 332 13.49 -13.96 -24.36
N GLY A 333 13.35 -12.63 -24.52
CA GLY A 333 12.43 -11.99 -25.47
C GLY A 333 11.24 -11.29 -24.82
N TRP A 334 11.21 -11.17 -23.48
CA TRP A 334 10.18 -10.38 -22.80
C TRP A 334 10.43 -8.88 -22.94
N ASP A 335 9.37 -8.12 -23.23
CA ASP A 335 9.40 -6.65 -23.27
C ASP A 335 9.22 -6.08 -21.84
N VAL A 336 10.27 -6.16 -21.03
CA VAL A 336 10.24 -5.73 -19.64
C VAL A 336 10.59 -4.24 -19.55
N PRO A 337 9.70 -3.38 -19.00
CA PRO A 337 10.02 -1.97 -18.74
C PRO A 337 11.22 -1.78 -17.81
N ASP A 338 11.83 -0.61 -17.88
CA ASP A 338 12.98 -0.27 -17.04
C ASP A 338 12.53 0.01 -15.60
N SER A 339 12.63 -1.01 -14.74
CA SER A 339 12.22 -0.88 -13.35
C SER A 339 13.33 -0.33 -12.47
N GLN A 340 12.99 0.68 -11.67
CA GLN A 340 13.85 1.26 -10.64
C GLN A 340 13.32 0.99 -9.21
N ALA A 341 12.40 0.03 -9.05
CA ALA A 341 11.83 -0.40 -7.78
C ALA A 341 12.40 -1.76 -7.31
N ASN A 342 11.86 -2.34 -6.24
CA ASN A 342 12.19 -3.70 -5.80
C ASN A 342 11.28 -4.77 -6.44
N PHE A 343 10.85 -4.57 -7.66
CA PHE A 343 10.03 -5.49 -8.44
C PHE A 343 10.27 -5.27 -9.94
N ILE A 344 9.81 -6.21 -10.73
CA ILE A 344 9.74 -6.10 -12.19
C ILE A 344 8.28 -6.24 -12.67
N TRP A 345 8.03 -5.82 -13.91
CA TRP A 345 6.74 -5.93 -14.57
C TRP A 345 6.85 -6.80 -15.81
N LEU A 346 6.01 -7.84 -15.91
CA LEU A 346 5.82 -8.64 -17.13
C LEU A 346 4.51 -8.23 -17.78
N PRO A 347 4.53 -7.61 -18.97
CA PRO A 347 3.34 -7.22 -19.71
C PRO A 347 2.72 -8.43 -20.42
N THR A 348 1.97 -9.24 -19.69
CA THR A 348 1.37 -10.50 -20.20
C THR A 348 -0.02 -10.32 -20.81
N GLY A 349 -0.65 -9.14 -20.67
CA GLY A 349 -1.96 -8.84 -21.25
C GLY A 349 -3.01 -9.89 -20.91
N GLU A 350 -3.72 -10.39 -21.91
CA GLU A 350 -4.78 -11.40 -21.76
C GLU A 350 -4.27 -12.73 -21.18
N ARG A 351 -2.98 -13.04 -21.34
CA ARG A 351 -2.37 -14.26 -20.78
C ARG A 351 -2.02 -14.17 -19.29
N THR A 352 -2.28 -13.03 -18.64
CA THR A 352 -1.89 -12.77 -17.25
C THR A 352 -2.31 -13.88 -16.28
N VAL A 353 -3.54 -14.38 -16.39
CA VAL A 353 -4.07 -15.42 -15.49
C VAL A 353 -3.37 -16.76 -15.70
N GLU A 354 -3.14 -17.14 -16.96
CA GLU A 354 -2.43 -18.37 -17.35
C GLU A 354 -0.98 -18.35 -16.84
N VAL A 355 -0.25 -17.28 -17.18
CA VAL A 355 1.15 -17.13 -16.79
C VAL A 355 1.32 -17.06 -15.27
N ALA A 356 0.42 -16.37 -14.56
CA ALA A 356 0.43 -16.35 -13.09
C ALA A 356 0.17 -17.73 -12.48
N ALA A 357 -0.65 -18.58 -13.12
CA ALA A 357 -0.86 -19.95 -12.68
C ALA A 357 0.39 -20.82 -12.87
N ALA A 358 1.16 -20.61 -13.95
CA ALA A 358 2.44 -21.29 -14.14
C ALA A 358 3.45 -20.94 -13.05
N PHE A 359 3.59 -19.65 -12.69
CA PHE A 359 4.40 -19.23 -11.53
C PHE A 359 3.93 -19.88 -10.24
N ALA A 360 2.64 -19.87 -9.97
CA ALA A 360 2.07 -20.47 -8.76
C ALA A 360 2.32 -21.99 -8.66
N SER A 361 2.30 -22.70 -9.81
CA SER A 361 2.60 -24.15 -9.88
C SER A 361 4.07 -24.47 -9.61
N ALA A 362 4.95 -23.46 -9.70
CA ALA A 362 6.36 -23.54 -9.37
C ALA A 362 6.68 -22.91 -7.99
N ASP A 363 5.69 -22.77 -7.10
CA ASP A 363 5.80 -22.16 -5.78
C ASP A 363 6.29 -20.70 -5.77
N LEU A 364 6.02 -19.97 -6.86
CA LEU A 364 6.31 -18.54 -6.99
C LEU A 364 5.00 -17.74 -6.92
N ILE A 365 4.73 -17.12 -5.79
CA ILE A 365 3.49 -16.35 -5.58
C ILE A 365 3.67 -14.91 -6.04
N VAL A 366 3.31 -14.63 -7.28
CA VAL A 366 3.42 -13.32 -7.93
C VAL A 366 2.12 -12.50 -7.81
N ARG A 367 2.10 -11.24 -8.27
CA ARG A 367 0.91 -10.38 -8.28
C ARG A 367 0.37 -10.20 -9.70
N PRO A 368 -0.70 -10.92 -10.09
CA PRO A 368 -1.35 -10.71 -11.37
C PRO A 368 -2.27 -9.48 -11.33
N PHE A 369 -2.32 -8.78 -12.48
CA PHE A 369 -3.26 -7.72 -12.83
C PHE A 369 -3.95 -8.16 -14.11
N PRO A 370 -5.08 -8.88 -14.02
CA PRO A 370 -5.75 -9.49 -15.19
C PRO A 370 -6.00 -8.48 -16.30
N GLY A 371 -5.62 -8.84 -17.52
CA GLY A 371 -5.70 -7.98 -18.71
C GLY A 371 -4.51 -7.05 -18.92
N ASP A 372 -3.66 -6.85 -17.91
CA ASP A 372 -2.51 -5.93 -17.99
C ASP A 372 -1.16 -6.68 -17.92
N GLY A 373 -0.89 -7.36 -16.80
CA GLY A 373 0.40 -8.02 -16.62
C GLY A 373 0.61 -8.58 -15.22
N ILE A 374 1.86 -8.91 -14.92
CA ILE A 374 2.26 -9.52 -13.65
C ILE A 374 3.39 -8.69 -13.03
N ARG A 375 3.20 -8.25 -11.78
CA ARG A 375 4.30 -7.68 -10.98
C ARG A 375 4.96 -8.79 -10.16
N ILE A 376 6.28 -8.88 -10.26
CA ILE A 376 7.10 -9.85 -9.53
C ILE A 376 8.07 -9.09 -8.63
N SER A 377 7.94 -9.25 -7.32
CA SER A 377 8.88 -8.68 -6.35
C SER A 377 10.25 -9.34 -6.49
N VAL A 378 11.32 -8.56 -6.29
CA VAL A 378 12.69 -9.10 -6.20
C VAL A 378 12.84 -9.73 -4.83
N GLY A 379 12.90 -11.05 -4.79
CA GLY A 379 12.95 -11.85 -3.58
C GLY A 379 14.35 -12.37 -3.23
N GLU A 380 14.36 -13.53 -2.62
CA GLU A 380 15.55 -14.30 -2.27
C GLU A 380 16.35 -14.69 -3.52
N GLU A 381 17.66 -14.89 -3.40
CA GLU A 381 18.55 -15.22 -4.50
C GLU A 381 18.06 -16.41 -5.35
N ALA A 382 17.67 -17.49 -4.67
CA ALA A 382 17.17 -18.70 -5.35
C ALA A 382 15.83 -18.46 -6.10
N SER A 383 15.05 -17.45 -5.73
CA SER A 383 13.80 -17.11 -6.42
C SER A 383 14.07 -16.50 -7.80
N VAL A 384 15.20 -15.82 -7.98
CA VAL A 384 15.56 -15.15 -9.23
C VAL A 384 15.73 -16.16 -10.37
N ASP A 385 16.51 -17.23 -10.14
CA ASP A 385 16.72 -18.28 -11.15
C ASP A 385 15.40 -18.98 -11.49
N ARG A 386 14.59 -19.31 -10.48
CA ARG A 386 13.30 -19.95 -10.68
C ARG A 386 12.31 -19.09 -11.46
N VAL A 387 12.31 -17.76 -11.22
CA VAL A 387 11.49 -16.84 -12.02
C VAL A 387 11.91 -16.87 -13.49
N LEU A 388 13.21 -16.84 -13.77
CA LEU A 388 13.74 -16.91 -15.14
C LEU A 388 13.41 -18.26 -15.81
N GLU A 389 13.53 -19.38 -15.10
CA GLU A 389 13.19 -20.72 -15.60
C GLU A 389 11.72 -20.81 -15.99
N VAL A 390 10.80 -20.37 -15.12
CA VAL A 390 9.36 -20.39 -15.42
C VAL A 390 9.02 -19.45 -16.56
N ALA A 391 9.55 -18.22 -16.55
CA ALA A 391 9.28 -17.21 -17.58
C ALA A 391 9.68 -17.71 -18.97
N ALA A 392 10.80 -18.44 -19.10
CA ALA A 392 11.26 -19.01 -20.37
C ALA A 392 10.28 -20.02 -20.99
N THR A 393 9.42 -20.64 -20.19
CA THR A 393 8.40 -21.59 -20.66
C THR A 393 7.10 -20.92 -21.09
N GLN A 394 6.98 -19.62 -20.90
CA GLN A 394 5.73 -18.85 -21.09
C GLN A 394 5.76 -17.89 -22.31
N LEU A 395 6.79 -17.94 -23.10
CA LEU A 395 6.94 -17.13 -24.34
C LEU A 395 6.11 -17.64 -25.51
#